data_a5832f13a930d7ed3f44dc704eff881e
#
_entry.id   a5832f13a930d7ed3f44dc704eff881e
#
_cell.length_a   1.000
_cell.length_b   1.000
_cell.length_c   1.000
_cell.angle_alpha   90.00
_cell.angle_beta   90.00
_cell.angle_gamma   90.00
#
_symmetry.space_group_name_H-M   'P 1'
#
loop_
_entity.id
_entity.type
_entity.pdbx_description
1 polymer ?
#
loop_
_entity_poly.entity_id
_entity_poly.type
_entity_poly.pdbx_seq_one_letter_code
_entity_poly.pdbx_strand_id
1 'polypeptide(L)'
;MKNSNGFTLIELVVTIALVGILLGTAIPTFHRVVAETQSQVNISNMEIIKDTFLQYYYDNHMSGDPHFPQVPSDSLLNDTYRQTILGDGRTPDMLFSGDLPYNSNKKPFLYYWDDDSLTKRIVVKDTDLDSPSYDQIVIGEI
;
A
#
# COMPACT_ATOMS: atom_id res chain seq x y z
N MET A 1 -24.53 49.67 -31.07
CA MET A 1 -23.69 48.81 -31.89
C MET A 1 -22.88 47.92 -30.98
N LYS A 2 -23.08 46.60 -31.01
CA LYS A 2 -22.38 45.63 -30.18
C LYS A 2 -21.07 45.25 -30.86
N ASN A 3 -19.92 45.75 -30.40
CA ASN A 3 -18.62 45.33 -30.91
C ASN A 3 -18.40 43.87 -30.54
N SER A 4 -18.57 42.94 -31.47
CA SER A 4 -18.13 41.57 -31.34
C SER A 4 -16.65 41.50 -31.74
N ASN A 5 -15.74 41.60 -30.77
CA ASN A 5 -14.34 41.33 -30.99
C ASN A 5 -14.19 39.80 -31.18
N GLY A 6 -13.98 39.41 -32.44
CA GLY A 6 -13.63 38.03 -32.78
C GLY A 6 -12.16 37.72 -32.45
N PHE A 7 -11.86 36.48 -32.09
CA PHE A 7 -10.47 36.01 -31.92
C PHE A 7 -9.68 36.15 -33.25
N THR A 8 -8.46 36.62 -33.13
CA THR A 8 -7.55 36.65 -34.29
C THR A 8 -6.90 35.27 -34.49
N LEU A 9 -6.55 34.96 -35.76
CA LEU A 9 -5.89 33.68 -36.07
C LEU A 9 -4.56 33.54 -35.32
N ILE A 10 -3.83 34.64 -35.12
CA ILE A 10 -2.56 34.62 -34.38
C ILE A 10 -2.76 34.31 -32.90
N GLU A 11 -3.81 34.83 -32.26
CA GLU A 11 -4.14 34.48 -30.86
C GLU A 11 -4.44 33.02 -30.72
N LEU A 12 -5.17 32.41 -31.67
CA LEU A 12 -5.45 30.98 -31.64
C LEU A 12 -4.16 30.15 -31.75
N VAL A 13 -3.29 30.48 -32.72
CA VAL A 13 -2.02 29.74 -32.91
C VAL A 13 -1.11 29.85 -31.69
N VAL A 14 -0.98 31.05 -31.12
CA VAL A 14 -0.17 31.23 -29.90
C VAL A 14 -0.73 30.48 -28.73
N THR A 15 -2.04 30.45 -28.51
CA THR A 15 -2.66 29.72 -27.41
C THR A 15 -2.45 28.22 -27.52
N ILE A 16 -2.66 27.62 -28.69
CA ILE A 16 -2.43 26.18 -28.88
C ILE A 16 -0.95 25.82 -28.74
N ALA A 17 -0.03 26.67 -29.17
CA ALA A 17 1.40 26.44 -28.99
C ALA A 17 1.79 26.46 -27.51
N LEU A 18 1.29 27.41 -26.72
CA LEU A 18 1.52 27.48 -25.27
C LEU A 18 0.93 26.29 -24.54
N VAL A 19 -0.31 25.91 -24.88
CA VAL A 19 -0.95 24.73 -24.31
C VAL A 19 -0.16 23.45 -24.62
N GLY A 20 0.35 23.34 -25.86
CA GLY A 20 1.19 22.19 -26.27
C GLY A 20 2.48 22.05 -25.42
N ILE A 21 3.16 23.17 -25.16
CA ILE A 21 4.36 23.20 -24.34
C ILE A 21 4.02 22.80 -22.89
N LEU A 22 2.94 23.35 -22.32
CA LEU A 22 2.50 23.04 -20.95
C LEU A 22 2.13 21.56 -20.79
N LEU A 23 1.37 21.01 -21.73
CA LEU A 23 1.00 19.59 -21.69
C LEU A 23 2.21 18.67 -21.85
N GLY A 24 3.17 19.05 -22.70
CA GLY A 24 4.40 18.28 -22.90
C GLY A 24 5.23 18.07 -21.63
N THR A 25 5.18 18.99 -20.68
CA THR A 25 5.89 18.91 -19.40
C THR A 25 5.01 18.38 -18.26
N ALA A 26 3.71 18.66 -18.28
CA ALA A 26 2.79 18.29 -17.20
C ALA A 26 2.50 16.78 -17.15
N ILE A 27 2.33 16.12 -18.30
CA ILE A 27 1.95 14.71 -18.36
C ILE A 27 2.99 13.79 -17.71
N PRO A 28 4.30 13.83 -18.07
CA PRO A 28 5.30 12.96 -17.44
C PRO A 28 5.46 13.22 -15.94
N THR A 29 5.34 14.47 -15.51
CA THR A 29 5.40 14.85 -14.10
C THR A 29 4.22 14.26 -13.33
N PHE A 30 3.02 14.29 -13.91
CA PHE A 30 1.83 13.70 -13.27
C PHE A 30 1.96 12.20 -13.07
N HIS A 31 2.42 11.45 -14.06
CA HIS A 31 2.64 10.00 -13.92
C HIS A 31 3.63 9.65 -12.80
N ARG A 32 4.70 10.42 -12.68
CA ARG A 32 5.67 10.24 -11.62
C ARG A 32 5.06 10.49 -10.24
N VAL A 33 4.33 11.59 -10.07
CA VAL A 33 3.66 11.91 -8.80
C VAL A 33 2.65 10.86 -8.41
N VAL A 34 1.88 10.32 -9.36
CA VAL A 34 0.93 9.22 -9.10
C VAL A 34 1.66 7.97 -8.62
N ALA A 35 2.74 7.56 -9.29
CA ALA A 35 3.51 6.39 -8.89
C ALA A 35 4.14 6.55 -7.48
N GLU A 36 4.72 7.72 -7.20
CA GLU A 36 5.26 8.04 -5.88
C GLU A 36 4.16 8.00 -4.79
N THR A 37 2.99 8.56 -5.06
CA THR A 37 1.85 8.52 -4.14
C THR A 37 1.37 7.09 -3.88
N GLN A 38 1.23 6.28 -4.92
CA GLN A 38 0.86 4.87 -4.78
C GLN A 38 1.89 4.08 -3.97
N SER A 39 3.18 4.32 -4.20
CA SER A 39 4.25 3.71 -3.40
C SER A 39 4.13 4.07 -1.92
N GLN A 40 3.88 5.35 -1.59
CA GLN A 40 3.69 5.80 -0.21
C GLN A 40 2.47 5.13 0.45
N VAL A 41 1.35 5.02 -0.27
CA VAL A 41 0.14 4.34 0.21
C VAL A 41 0.43 2.87 0.48
N ASN A 42 1.14 2.18 -0.40
CA ASN A 42 1.50 0.77 -0.21
C ASN A 42 2.39 0.57 1.01
N ILE A 43 3.41 1.43 1.20
CA ILE A 43 4.27 1.41 2.39
C ILE A 43 3.44 1.63 3.65
N SER A 44 2.55 2.62 3.65
CA SER A 44 1.66 2.88 4.79
C SER A 44 0.75 1.68 5.10
N ASN A 45 0.23 1.00 4.08
CA ASN A 45 -0.57 -0.21 4.25
C ASN A 45 0.26 -1.36 4.87
N MET A 46 1.52 -1.53 4.45
CA MET A 46 2.42 -2.52 5.06
C MET A 46 2.74 -2.18 6.53
N GLU A 47 2.91 -0.89 6.85
CA GLU A 47 3.11 -0.44 8.24
C GLU A 47 1.87 -0.71 9.10
N ILE A 48 0.68 -0.47 8.59
CA ILE A 48 -0.58 -0.80 9.28
C ILE A 48 -0.66 -2.30 9.56
N ILE A 49 -0.31 -3.15 8.60
CA ILE A 49 -0.28 -4.61 8.80
C ILE A 49 0.72 -4.98 9.89
N LYS A 50 1.94 -4.47 9.81
CA LYS A 50 3.00 -4.70 10.80
C LYS A 50 2.54 -4.29 12.20
N ASP A 51 2.03 -3.08 12.36
CA ASP A 51 1.63 -2.56 13.67
C ASP A 51 0.43 -3.33 14.24
N THR A 52 -0.53 -3.71 13.40
CA THR A 52 -1.68 -4.53 13.82
C THR A 52 -1.24 -5.92 14.29
N PHE A 53 -0.28 -6.55 13.61
CA PHE A 53 0.23 -7.86 13.99
C PHE A 53 1.15 -7.81 15.23
N LEU A 54 1.87 -6.71 15.42
CA LEU A 54 2.58 -6.45 16.68
C LEU A 54 1.59 -6.27 17.83
N GLN A 55 0.52 -5.52 17.63
CA GLN A 55 -0.54 -5.38 18.63
C GLN A 55 -1.17 -6.73 18.99
N TYR A 56 -1.46 -7.57 18.00
CA TYR A 56 -1.95 -8.93 18.22
C TYR A 56 -0.98 -9.75 19.10
N TYR A 57 0.33 -9.68 18.83
CA TYR A 57 1.34 -10.35 19.62
C TYR A 57 1.33 -9.86 21.08
N TYR A 58 1.27 -8.54 21.31
CA TYR A 58 1.24 -8.00 22.66
C TYR A 58 -0.04 -8.34 23.40
N ASP A 59 -1.19 -8.36 22.75
CA ASP A 59 -2.46 -8.79 23.36
C ASP A 59 -2.37 -10.25 23.84
N ASN A 60 -1.82 -11.15 23.03
CA ASN A 60 -1.63 -12.54 23.39
C ASN A 60 -0.52 -12.72 24.44
N HIS A 61 0.52 -11.91 24.41
CA HIS A 61 1.55 -11.90 25.45
C HIS A 61 0.95 -11.56 26.82
N MET A 62 0.06 -10.60 26.90
CA MET A 62 -0.64 -10.25 28.14
C MET A 62 -1.59 -11.35 28.61
N SER A 63 -2.05 -12.20 27.71
CA SER A 63 -2.89 -13.37 28.00
C SER A 63 -2.09 -14.62 28.36
N GLY A 64 -0.75 -14.56 28.28
CA GLY A 64 0.17 -15.65 28.65
C GLY A 64 0.54 -16.63 27.53
N ASP A 65 0.14 -16.35 26.29
CA ASP A 65 0.45 -17.15 25.11
C ASP A 65 0.99 -16.28 23.95
N PRO A 66 2.22 -15.76 24.07
CA PRO A 66 2.79 -14.83 23.09
C PRO A 66 3.07 -15.51 21.74
N HIS A 67 2.30 -15.19 20.73
CA HIS A 67 2.50 -15.66 19.37
C HIS A 67 2.07 -14.60 18.33
N PHE A 68 2.69 -14.63 17.15
CA PHE A 68 2.25 -13.87 16.00
C PHE A 68 1.06 -14.53 15.31
N PRO A 69 0.28 -13.78 14.49
CA PRO A 69 -0.70 -14.39 13.62
C PRO A 69 -0.07 -15.51 12.76
N GLN A 70 -0.79 -16.57 12.54
CA GLN A 70 -0.32 -17.71 11.74
C GLN A 70 0.02 -17.23 10.31
N VAL A 71 1.20 -17.65 9.83
CA VAL A 71 1.62 -17.37 8.43
C VAL A 71 0.81 -18.24 7.47
N PRO A 72 0.22 -17.66 6.41
CA PRO A 72 -0.45 -18.44 5.37
C PRO A 72 0.51 -19.41 4.69
N SER A 73 0.01 -20.52 4.15
CA SER A 73 0.83 -21.53 3.46
C SER A 73 1.58 -20.99 2.24
N ASP A 74 1.02 -19.99 1.59
CA ASP A 74 1.64 -19.26 0.46
C ASP A 74 2.31 -17.95 0.88
N SER A 75 2.33 -17.66 2.18
CA SER A 75 2.82 -16.42 2.78
C SER A 75 2.11 -15.15 2.27
N LEU A 76 0.96 -15.26 1.59
CA LEU A 76 0.23 -14.14 1.06
C LEU A 76 -1.00 -13.80 1.91
N LEU A 77 -1.15 -12.51 2.22
CA LEU A 77 -2.30 -11.98 2.96
C LEU A 77 -3.51 -11.81 2.01
N ASN A 78 -3.98 -12.92 1.46
CA ASN A 78 -5.05 -12.98 0.47
C ASN A 78 -6.44 -13.15 1.11
N ASP A 79 -7.48 -13.22 0.27
CA ASP A 79 -8.87 -13.38 0.72
C ASP A 79 -9.13 -14.68 1.50
N THR A 80 -8.35 -15.73 1.25
CA THR A 80 -8.44 -16.99 2.02
C THR A 80 -7.91 -16.78 3.43
N TYR A 81 -6.81 -16.04 3.57
CA TYR A 81 -6.24 -15.72 4.87
C TYR A 81 -7.18 -14.88 5.73
N ARG A 82 -7.90 -13.94 5.13
CA ARG A 82 -8.87 -13.07 5.83
C ARG A 82 -9.88 -13.85 6.67
N GLN A 83 -10.25 -15.06 6.25
CA GLN A 83 -11.24 -15.94 6.90
C GLN A 83 -10.60 -16.99 7.80
N THR A 84 -9.27 -17.05 7.88
CA THR A 84 -8.56 -18.01 8.72
C THR A 84 -8.78 -17.67 10.19
N ILE A 85 -9.06 -18.68 11.00
CA ILE A 85 -9.17 -18.52 12.46
C ILE A 85 -7.75 -18.52 13.05
N LEU A 86 -7.38 -17.42 13.66
CA LEU A 86 -6.13 -17.26 14.37
C LEU A 86 -6.13 -18.03 15.72
N GLY A 87 -4.96 -18.17 16.34
CA GLY A 87 -4.81 -18.94 17.58
C GLY A 87 -5.69 -18.47 18.75
N ASP A 88 -6.07 -17.21 18.78
CA ASP A 88 -6.95 -16.60 19.77
C ASP A 88 -8.45 -16.62 19.38
N GLY A 89 -8.79 -17.23 18.24
CA GLY A 89 -10.17 -17.33 17.73
C GLY A 89 -10.65 -16.13 16.93
N ARG A 90 -9.85 -15.07 16.78
CA ARG A 90 -10.15 -13.94 15.89
C ARG A 90 -9.83 -14.30 14.43
N THR A 91 -10.36 -13.53 13.48
CA THR A 91 -9.92 -13.59 12.08
C THR A 91 -9.09 -12.35 11.76
N PRO A 92 -8.22 -12.36 10.74
CA PRO A 92 -7.51 -11.18 10.28
C PRO A 92 -8.44 -9.99 10.01
N ASP A 93 -9.60 -10.19 9.39
CA ASP A 93 -10.57 -9.11 9.17
C ASP A 93 -11.02 -8.41 10.46
N MET A 94 -11.14 -9.14 11.56
CA MET A 94 -11.47 -8.55 12.86
C MET A 94 -10.34 -7.66 13.40
N LEU A 95 -9.08 -7.96 13.07
CA LEU A 95 -7.93 -7.16 13.49
C LEU A 95 -7.89 -5.81 12.76
N PHE A 96 -8.31 -5.77 11.49
CA PHE A 96 -8.28 -4.58 10.65
C PHE A 96 -9.61 -3.82 10.58
N SER A 97 -10.55 -4.10 11.47
CA SER A 97 -11.87 -3.46 11.50
C SER A 97 -12.67 -3.62 10.19
N GLY A 98 -12.40 -4.69 9.45
CA GLY A 98 -13.20 -5.08 8.29
C GLY A 98 -12.44 -5.34 7.00
N ASP A 99 -11.31 -4.69 6.76
CA ASP A 99 -10.55 -4.87 5.51
C ASP A 99 -9.04 -4.97 5.75
N LEU A 100 -8.49 -6.15 5.46
CA LEU A 100 -7.05 -6.36 5.37
C LEU A 100 -6.49 -5.52 4.21
N PRO A 101 -5.47 -4.67 4.44
CA PRO A 101 -4.93 -3.82 3.40
C PRO A 101 -4.29 -4.59 2.25
N TYR A 102 -4.50 -4.09 1.03
CA TYR A 102 -3.87 -4.54 -0.20
C TYR A 102 -2.99 -3.43 -0.78
N ASN A 103 -2.14 -3.75 -1.76
CA ASN A 103 -1.42 -2.73 -2.51
C ASN A 103 -2.34 -1.96 -3.47
N SER A 104 -1.83 -0.92 -4.12
CA SER A 104 -2.58 -0.07 -5.06
C SER A 104 -3.15 -0.83 -6.26
N ASN A 105 -2.59 -1.99 -6.61
CA ASN A 105 -3.07 -2.88 -7.67
C ASN A 105 -4.04 -3.95 -7.15
N LYS A 106 -4.49 -3.86 -5.89
CA LYS A 106 -5.34 -4.84 -5.21
C LYS A 106 -4.72 -6.24 -5.13
N LYS A 107 -3.40 -6.29 -4.99
CA LYS A 107 -2.65 -7.54 -4.76
C LYS A 107 -2.30 -7.67 -3.28
N PRO A 108 -2.28 -8.91 -2.75
CA PRO A 108 -1.93 -9.15 -1.36
C PRO A 108 -0.44 -8.92 -1.11
N PHE A 109 -0.11 -8.45 0.10
CA PHE A 109 1.26 -8.40 0.57
C PHE A 109 1.73 -9.78 1.03
N LEU A 110 3.03 -10.04 0.93
CA LEU A 110 3.67 -11.18 1.52
C LEU A 110 3.92 -10.91 3.01
N TYR A 111 3.66 -11.90 3.85
CA TYR A 111 3.85 -11.85 5.29
C TYR A 111 4.54 -13.11 5.79
N TYR A 112 5.55 -12.93 6.63
CA TYR A 112 6.13 -13.99 7.45
C TYR A 112 6.74 -13.41 8.71
N TRP A 113 7.04 -14.27 9.66
CA TRP A 113 7.81 -13.90 10.85
C TRP A 113 8.96 -14.87 11.04
N ASP A 114 10.02 -14.38 11.67
CA ASP A 114 11.23 -15.11 11.98
C ASP A 114 11.48 -15.03 13.49
N ASP A 115 11.82 -16.16 14.09
CA ASP A 115 12.14 -16.31 15.51
C ASP A 115 13.63 -16.64 15.64
N ASP A 116 14.48 -15.63 15.55
CA ASP A 116 15.89 -15.78 15.88
C ASP A 116 16.04 -15.67 17.40
N SER A 117 16.95 -16.45 17.98
CA SER A 117 17.13 -16.67 19.43
C SER A 117 17.21 -15.40 20.30
N LEU A 118 17.36 -14.24 19.68
CA LEU A 118 17.52 -12.93 20.34
C LEU A 118 16.43 -11.92 19.97
N THR A 119 15.80 -12.05 18.83
CA THR A 119 14.79 -11.09 18.31
C THR A 119 13.75 -11.82 17.49
N LYS A 120 12.48 -11.52 17.76
CA LYS A 120 11.39 -11.94 16.89
C LYS A 120 11.10 -10.83 15.90
N ARG A 121 11.06 -11.16 14.63
CA ARG A 121 10.82 -10.19 13.56
C ARG A 121 9.61 -10.58 12.74
N ILE A 122 8.80 -9.57 12.43
CA ILE A 122 7.73 -9.68 11.45
C ILE A 122 8.14 -8.92 10.19
N VAL A 123 7.85 -9.50 9.06
CA VAL A 123 8.20 -8.94 7.75
C VAL A 123 6.95 -8.87 6.88
N VAL A 124 6.69 -7.69 6.34
CA VAL A 124 5.65 -7.45 5.33
C VAL A 124 6.32 -6.89 4.08
N LYS A 125 6.03 -7.49 2.93
CA LYS A 125 6.71 -7.18 1.68
C LYS A 125 5.72 -7.05 0.52
N ASP A 126 5.94 -6.08 -0.38
CA ASP A 126 5.24 -6.01 -1.65
C ASP A 126 5.97 -6.85 -2.71
N THR A 127 5.31 -7.88 -3.22
CA THR A 127 5.84 -8.81 -4.21
C THR A 127 5.21 -8.65 -5.59
N ASP A 128 4.35 -7.65 -5.78
CA ASP A 128 3.72 -7.37 -7.07
C ASP A 128 4.70 -6.65 -8.00
N LEU A 129 5.13 -7.30 -9.06
CA LEU A 129 6.09 -6.79 -10.05
C LEU A 129 5.64 -5.49 -10.74
N ASP A 130 4.33 -5.26 -10.82
CA ASP A 130 3.74 -4.09 -11.45
C ASP A 130 3.50 -2.95 -10.43
N SER A 131 3.81 -3.19 -9.16
CA SER A 131 3.64 -2.21 -8.09
C SER A 131 4.79 -1.20 -8.06
N PRO A 132 4.53 0.10 -7.87
CA PRO A 132 5.58 1.10 -7.67
C PRO A 132 6.37 0.90 -6.36
N SER A 133 5.89 0.08 -5.45
CA SER A 133 6.56 -0.35 -4.21
C SER A 133 7.10 -1.78 -4.29
N TYR A 134 7.25 -2.34 -5.49
CA TYR A 134 7.83 -3.69 -5.65
C TYR A 134 9.14 -3.83 -4.87
N ASP A 135 9.25 -4.95 -4.17
CA ASP A 135 10.40 -5.32 -3.32
C ASP A 135 10.61 -4.44 -2.06
N GLN A 136 9.74 -3.47 -1.80
CA GLN A 136 9.77 -2.73 -0.54
C GLN A 136 9.37 -3.64 0.63
N ILE A 137 10.06 -3.46 1.76
CA ILE A 137 9.91 -4.30 2.96
C ILE A 137 9.69 -3.40 4.17
N VAL A 138 8.74 -3.78 5.01
CA VAL A 138 8.54 -3.20 6.35
C VAL A 138 8.80 -4.26 7.38
N ILE A 139 9.64 -3.95 8.39
CA ILE A 139 10.06 -4.89 9.44
C ILE A 139 9.63 -4.33 10.79
N GLY A 140 9.05 -5.20 11.62
CA GLY A 140 8.81 -4.95 13.04
C GLY A 140 9.64 -5.92 13.89
N GLU A 141 10.25 -5.43 14.96
CA GLU A 141 11.08 -6.22 15.88
C GLU A 141 10.56 -6.12 17.31
N ILE A 142 10.69 -7.23 18.09
CA ILE A 142 10.35 -7.31 19.52
C ILE A 142 11.43 -8.12 20.28
#